data_f275dba3a7d89af31d3ab083e921d425
#
_entry.id   f275dba3a7d89af31d3ab083e921d425
#
_cell.length_a   1.000
_cell.length_b   1.000
_cell.length_c   1.000
_cell.angle_alpha   90.00
_cell.angle_beta   90.00
_cell.angle_gamma   90.00
#
_symmetry.space_group_name_H-M   'P 1'
#
loop_
_entity.id
_entity.type
_entity.pdbx_description
1 polymer ?
#
loop_
_entity_poly.entity_id
_entity_poly.type
_entity_poly.pdbx_seq_one_letter_code
_entity_poly.pdbx_strand_id
1 'polypeptide(L)'
;MQNFKTAEDRTKSLFAQNCTGVSLLDVMDRRKSTRYSLKALVAFLWKDSQGNPHQGAGSMRDISVRGLFVATITPPPVGTAVRLEVCFESSLTEPCVTVWAKGRICRVEKDGNTKREGFAAFTRRLKIQSSGSRSQNQSLGADCA
;
A
#
# COMPACT_ATOMS: atom_id res chain seq x y z
N MET A 1 -4.82 18.33 -53.85
CA MET A 1 -5.56 17.78 -52.71
C MET A 1 -4.94 18.34 -51.44
N GLN A 2 -5.62 19.27 -50.83
CA GLN A 2 -5.18 19.84 -49.55
C GLN A 2 -5.71 18.97 -48.43
N ASN A 3 -4.81 18.34 -47.68
CA ASN A 3 -5.17 17.65 -46.44
C ASN A 3 -5.54 18.70 -45.40
N PHE A 4 -6.82 18.87 -45.18
CA PHE A 4 -7.33 19.57 -44.03
C PHE A 4 -7.05 18.73 -42.78
N LYS A 5 -5.94 19.03 -42.08
CA LYS A 5 -5.82 18.62 -40.68
C LYS A 5 -6.92 19.35 -39.92
N THR A 6 -7.86 18.57 -39.41
CA THR A 6 -8.95 19.08 -38.62
C THR A 6 -8.42 19.84 -37.39
N ALA A 7 -9.13 20.91 -37.01
CA ALA A 7 -8.77 21.75 -35.86
C ALA A 7 -8.59 20.97 -34.55
N GLU A 8 -9.18 19.80 -34.45
CA GLU A 8 -9.03 18.89 -33.31
C GLU A 8 -7.61 18.36 -33.14
N ASP A 9 -6.90 18.10 -34.24
CA ASP A 9 -5.52 17.58 -34.18
C ASP A 9 -4.52 18.65 -33.71
N ARG A 10 -4.81 19.91 -34.00
CA ARG A 10 -4.01 21.04 -33.52
C ARG A 10 -4.21 21.32 -32.04
N THR A 11 -5.44 21.15 -31.54
CA THR A 11 -5.74 21.38 -30.11
C THR A 11 -5.11 20.31 -29.23
N LYS A 12 -5.08 19.06 -29.69
CA LYS A 12 -4.42 17.98 -28.93
C LYS A 12 -2.90 18.18 -28.82
N SER A 13 -2.28 18.68 -29.90
CA SER A 13 -0.85 18.97 -29.90
C SER A 13 -0.48 20.15 -29.00
N LEU A 14 -1.31 21.19 -28.97
CA LEU A 14 -1.10 22.37 -28.11
C LEU A 14 -1.35 22.06 -26.62
N PHE A 15 -2.29 21.19 -26.30
CA PHE A 15 -2.57 20.77 -24.94
C PHE A 15 -1.41 19.94 -24.35
N ALA A 16 -0.78 19.09 -25.17
CA ALA A 16 0.38 18.29 -24.75
C ALA A 16 1.61 19.14 -24.44
N GLN A 17 1.73 20.34 -25.05
CA GLN A 17 2.87 21.22 -24.85
C GLN A 17 2.72 22.16 -23.64
N ASN A 18 1.51 22.42 -23.18
CA ASN A 18 1.25 23.36 -22.10
C ASN A 18 1.04 22.71 -20.73
N CYS A 19 0.99 21.40 -20.65
CA CYS A 19 0.95 20.68 -19.38
C CYS A 19 2.38 20.49 -18.84
N THR A 20 2.97 21.55 -18.35
CA THR A 20 4.21 21.48 -17.57
C THR A 20 3.90 20.75 -16.27
N GLY A 21 4.37 19.52 -16.16
CA GLY A 21 4.32 18.72 -14.92
C GLY A 21 3.47 17.45 -14.95
N VAL A 22 2.69 17.22 -15.99
CA VAL A 22 1.97 15.95 -16.16
C VAL A 22 2.74 15.07 -17.14
N SER A 23 3.32 13.99 -16.65
CA SER A 23 3.94 12.99 -17.52
C SER A 23 2.87 12.34 -18.41
N LEU A 24 3.21 12.08 -19.68
CA LEU A 24 2.35 11.31 -20.59
C LEU A 24 1.92 9.97 -20.00
N LEU A 25 2.69 9.41 -19.05
CA LEU A 25 2.37 8.20 -18.30
C LEU A 25 1.21 8.43 -17.31
N ASP A 26 1.06 9.63 -16.76
CA ASP A 26 -0.04 9.96 -15.85
C ASP A 26 -1.39 10.05 -16.57
N VAL A 27 -1.38 10.53 -17.82
CA VAL A 27 -2.58 10.61 -18.67
C VAL A 27 -3.05 9.23 -19.11
N MET A 28 -2.13 8.26 -19.21
CA MET A 28 -2.43 6.88 -19.57
C MET A 28 -2.74 5.99 -18.37
N ASP A 29 -2.61 6.49 -17.16
CA ASP A 29 -2.93 5.71 -15.96
C ASP A 29 -4.45 5.55 -15.79
N ARG A 30 -4.97 4.40 -16.25
CA ARG A 30 -6.38 4.01 -16.13
C ARG A 30 -6.79 3.59 -14.72
N ARG A 31 -5.96 3.82 -13.74
CA ARG A 31 -6.21 3.44 -12.36
C ARG A 31 -7.31 4.30 -11.75
N LYS A 32 -8.25 3.66 -11.08
CA LYS A 32 -9.39 4.33 -10.45
C LYS A 32 -9.06 5.02 -9.12
N SER A 33 -7.87 4.82 -8.57
CA SER A 33 -7.47 5.38 -7.28
C SER A 33 -6.03 5.84 -7.27
N THR A 34 -5.81 6.99 -6.66
CA THR A 34 -4.48 7.55 -6.44
C THR A 34 -3.64 6.65 -5.54
N ARG A 35 -2.38 6.52 -5.87
CA ARG A 35 -1.39 5.80 -5.06
C ARG A 35 -0.41 6.78 -4.46
N TYR A 36 -0.07 6.54 -3.21
CA TYR A 36 0.89 7.34 -2.46
C TYR A 36 2.13 6.49 -2.19
N SER A 37 3.30 7.02 -2.51
CA SER A 37 4.57 6.40 -2.14
C SER A 37 4.91 6.80 -0.71
N LEU A 38 4.69 5.88 0.21
CA LEU A 38 4.98 6.06 1.63
C LEU A 38 5.88 4.93 2.11
N LYS A 39 6.92 5.29 2.84
CA LYS A 39 7.80 4.29 3.45
C LYS A 39 7.23 3.85 4.79
N ALA A 40 7.01 2.57 4.96
CA ALA A 40 6.59 1.98 6.20
C ALA A 40 7.05 0.53 6.29
N LEU A 41 7.25 0.03 7.47
CA LEU A 41 7.50 -1.38 7.73
C LEU A 41 6.17 -2.14 7.73
N VAL A 42 6.17 -3.31 7.13
CA VAL A 42 4.97 -4.16 7.05
C VAL A 42 5.30 -5.54 7.57
N ALA A 43 4.59 -5.97 8.59
CA ALA A 43 4.51 -7.37 8.97
C ALA A 43 3.25 -7.97 8.37
N PHE A 44 3.33 -9.22 7.92
CA PHE A 44 2.18 -9.89 7.32
C PHE A 44 2.11 -11.36 7.72
N LEU A 45 0.86 -11.82 7.85
CA LEU A 45 0.51 -13.18 8.30
C LEU A 45 -0.45 -13.79 7.29
N TRP A 46 -0.21 -15.04 6.94
CA TRP A 46 -1.11 -15.80 6.08
C TRP A 46 -1.15 -17.27 6.49
N LYS A 47 -2.07 -18.02 5.93
CA LYS A 47 -2.12 -19.48 6.06
C LYS A 47 -1.94 -20.12 4.69
N ASP A 48 -1.22 -21.22 4.66
CA ASP A 48 -1.09 -22.02 3.45
C ASP A 48 -2.37 -22.83 3.16
N SER A 49 -2.37 -23.61 2.08
CA SER A 49 -3.48 -24.47 1.70
C SER A 49 -3.83 -25.54 2.73
N GLN A 50 -2.89 -25.88 3.60
CA GLN A 50 -3.05 -26.85 4.68
C GLN A 50 -3.48 -26.19 6.00
N GLY A 51 -3.59 -24.86 6.02
CA GLY A 51 -3.98 -24.10 7.19
C GLY A 51 -2.81 -23.75 8.13
N ASN A 52 -1.57 -24.05 7.78
CA ASN A 52 -0.42 -23.71 8.59
C ASN A 52 -0.17 -22.20 8.55
N PRO A 53 0.09 -21.56 9.70
CA PRO A 53 0.37 -20.15 9.76
C PRO A 53 1.78 -19.84 9.29
N HIS A 54 1.91 -18.79 8.49
CA HIS A 54 3.17 -18.23 8.05
C HIS A 54 3.21 -16.74 8.36
N GLN A 55 4.41 -16.22 8.53
CA GLN A 55 4.62 -14.80 8.74
C GLN A 55 5.78 -14.30 7.88
N GLY A 56 5.77 -13.03 7.55
CA GLY A 56 6.84 -12.37 6.84
C GLY A 56 6.87 -10.88 7.16
N ALA A 57 7.91 -10.24 6.68
CA ALA A 57 8.10 -8.81 6.80
C ALA A 57 8.57 -8.23 5.48
N GLY A 58 8.32 -6.94 5.31
CA GLY A 58 8.73 -6.20 4.14
C GLY A 58 8.59 -4.70 4.35
N SER A 59 8.78 -3.95 3.29
CA SER A 59 8.58 -2.52 3.27
C SER A 59 7.43 -2.15 2.33
N MET A 60 6.60 -1.21 2.75
CA MET A 60 5.56 -0.68 1.89
C MET A 60 6.18 0.18 0.80
N ARG A 61 5.81 -0.08 -0.46
CA ARG A 61 6.23 0.72 -1.61
C ARG A 61 5.21 1.79 -1.95
N ASP A 62 3.96 1.39 -2.03
CA ASP A 62 2.86 2.28 -2.33
C ASP A 62 1.56 1.82 -1.65
N ILE A 63 0.66 2.75 -1.42
CA ILE A 63 -0.64 2.52 -0.81
C ILE A 63 -1.73 3.31 -1.55
N SER A 64 -2.91 2.74 -1.63
CA SER A 64 -4.13 3.38 -2.13
C SER A 64 -5.33 2.99 -1.27
N VAL A 65 -6.49 3.62 -1.50
CA VAL A 65 -7.74 3.25 -0.82
C VAL A 65 -8.15 1.78 -1.00
N ARG A 66 -7.64 1.10 -2.03
CA ARG A 66 -8.00 -0.28 -2.36
C ARG A 66 -6.98 -1.32 -1.96
N GLY A 67 -5.76 -0.90 -1.64
CA GLY A 67 -4.73 -1.84 -1.29
C GLY A 67 -3.34 -1.22 -1.21
N LEU A 68 -2.37 -2.08 -1.02
CA LEU A 68 -0.98 -1.67 -0.88
C LEU A 68 -0.05 -2.68 -1.57
N PHE A 69 1.14 -2.21 -1.91
CA PHE A 69 2.24 -3.04 -2.38
C PHE A 69 3.30 -3.17 -1.30
N VAL A 70 3.68 -4.41 -1.00
CA VAL A 70 4.74 -4.75 -0.05
C VAL A 70 5.93 -5.34 -0.79
N ALA A 71 7.07 -4.68 -0.69
CA ALA A 71 8.34 -5.23 -1.17
C ALA A 71 8.86 -6.26 -0.16
N THR A 72 9.07 -7.49 -0.61
CA THR A 72 9.57 -8.60 0.20
C THR A 72 10.11 -9.70 -0.69
N ILE A 73 11.11 -10.41 -0.20
CA ILE A 73 11.71 -11.57 -0.89
C ILE A 73 10.90 -12.87 -0.69
N THR A 74 9.93 -12.87 0.22
CA THR A 74 9.10 -14.03 0.55
C THR A 74 7.62 -13.71 0.41
N PRO A 75 7.14 -13.41 -0.81
CA PRO A 75 5.73 -13.07 -1.00
C PRO A 75 4.82 -14.29 -0.80
N PRO A 76 3.66 -14.11 -0.15
CA PRO A 76 2.64 -15.14 -0.10
C PRO A 76 2.08 -15.45 -1.50
N PRO A 77 1.54 -16.65 -1.74
CA PRO A 77 0.93 -16.99 -3.03
C PRO A 77 -0.25 -16.10 -3.39
N VAL A 78 -0.46 -15.87 -4.70
CA VAL A 78 -1.64 -15.16 -5.22
C VAL A 78 -2.92 -15.86 -4.76
N GLY A 79 -3.93 -15.08 -4.41
CA GLY A 79 -5.22 -15.57 -3.94
C GLY A 79 -5.29 -15.82 -2.43
N THR A 80 -4.15 -15.80 -1.74
CA THR A 80 -4.08 -16.04 -0.29
C THR A 80 -4.67 -14.86 0.48
N ALA A 81 -5.44 -15.18 1.53
CA ALA A 81 -5.89 -14.19 2.50
C ALA A 81 -4.71 -13.78 3.39
N VAL A 82 -4.53 -12.50 3.58
CA VAL A 82 -3.42 -11.92 4.33
C VAL A 82 -3.91 -10.92 5.38
N ARG A 83 -3.27 -10.93 6.53
CA ARG A 83 -3.38 -9.88 7.55
C ARG A 83 -2.10 -9.07 7.52
N LEU A 84 -2.23 -7.76 7.46
CA LEU A 84 -1.15 -6.81 7.35
C LEU A 84 -1.13 -5.88 8.56
N GLU A 85 0.04 -5.62 9.04
CA GLU A 85 0.34 -4.61 10.06
C GLU A 85 1.35 -3.65 9.47
N VAL A 86 0.95 -2.40 9.26
CA VAL A 86 1.77 -1.36 8.67
C VAL A 86 2.16 -0.39 9.76
N CYS A 87 3.44 -0.30 10.05
CA CYS A 87 4.01 0.62 11.03
C CYS A 87 4.66 1.80 10.30
N PHE A 88 4.09 2.99 10.48
CA PHE A 88 4.67 4.22 9.99
C PHE A 88 5.65 4.73 11.03
N GLU A 89 6.91 4.86 10.63
CA GLU A 89 7.91 5.52 11.46
C GLU A 89 7.58 7.00 11.52
N SER A 90 7.21 7.46 12.70
CA SER A 90 7.17 8.87 13.01
C SER A 90 8.53 9.30 13.59
N SER A 91 8.80 10.61 13.60
CA SER A 91 9.99 11.16 14.24
C SER A 91 10.05 10.74 15.71
N LEU A 92 11.25 10.76 16.29
CA LEU A 92 11.54 10.29 17.66
C LEU A 92 10.62 10.83 18.77
N THR A 93 9.81 11.84 18.47
CA THR A 93 8.91 12.52 19.40
C THR A 93 7.42 12.22 19.21
N GLU A 94 7.06 11.55 18.12
CA GLU A 94 5.65 11.26 17.82
C GLU A 94 5.31 9.78 17.99
N PRO A 95 4.08 9.45 18.39
CA PRO A 95 3.66 8.06 18.53
C PRO A 95 3.64 7.36 17.18
N CYS A 96 4.14 6.13 17.14
CA CYS A 96 4.05 5.27 15.95
C CYS A 96 2.59 5.02 15.61
N VAL A 97 2.24 5.25 14.35
CA VAL A 97 0.90 4.93 13.84
C VAL A 97 0.94 3.55 13.21
N THR A 98 0.16 2.64 13.76
CA THR A 98 0.00 1.29 13.22
C THR A 98 -1.34 1.17 12.52
N VAL A 99 -1.30 0.69 11.30
CA VAL A 99 -2.49 0.40 10.49
C VAL A 99 -2.62 -1.10 10.30
N TRP A 100 -3.77 -1.63 10.68
CA TRP A 100 -4.12 -3.03 10.49
C TRP A 100 -5.02 -3.17 9.28
N ALA A 101 -4.69 -4.13 8.43
CA ALA A 101 -5.48 -4.42 7.24
C ALA A 101 -5.69 -5.93 7.08
N LYS A 102 -6.85 -6.29 6.55
CA LYS A 102 -7.13 -7.65 6.05
C LYS A 102 -7.38 -7.55 4.56
N GLY A 103 -6.77 -8.43 3.81
CA GLY A 103 -6.87 -8.39 2.37
C GLY A 103 -6.61 -9.74 1.71
N ARG A 104 -6.48 -9.70 0.41
CA ARG A 104 -6.14 -10.85 -0.43
C ARG A 104 -5.02 -10.46 -1.38
N ILE A 105 -4.08 -11.35 -1.57
CA ILE A 105 -2.99 -11.17 -2.52
C ILE A 105 -3.56 -11.25 -3.93
N CYS A 106 -3.42 -10.17 -4.69
CA CYS A 106 -3.91 -10.10 -6.07
C CYS A 106 -2.80 -10.24 -7.12
N ARG A 107 -1.56 -9.94 -6.75
CA ARG A 107 -0.41 -10.01 -7.65
C ARG A 107 0.87 -10.25 -6.87
N VAL A 108 1.78 -11.02 -7.44
CA VAL A 108 3.14 -11.21 -6.96
C VAL A 108 4.11 -10.78 -8.06
N GLU A 109 5.08 -9.96 -7.72
CA GLU A 109 6.17 -9.54 -8.61
C GLU A 109 7.46 -10.22 -8.14
N LYS A 110 8.15 -10.90 -9.06
CA LYS A 110 9.45 -11.53 -8.83
C LYS A 110 10.38 -11.05 -9.95
N ASP A 111 11.29 -10.17 -9.66
CA ASP A 111 12.15 -9.55 -10.66
C ASP A 111 13.65 -9.66 -10.28
N GLY A 112 13.99 -10.44 -9.25
CA GLY A 112 15.37 -10.53 -8.75
C GLY A 112 15.93 -9.22 -8.20
N ASN A 113 15.16 -8.15 -8.23
CA ASN A 113 15.49 -6.86 -7.64
C ASN A 113 14.64 -6.64 -6.40
N THR A 114 15.28 -6.61 -5.24
CA THR A 114 14.62 -6.49 -3.93
C THR A 114 13.65 -5.32 -3.78
N LYS A 115 13.81 -4.26 -4.58
CA LYS A 115 12.90 -3.10 -4.59
C LYS A 115 11.63 -3.33 -5.41
N ARG A 116 11.66 -4.28 -6.34
CA ARG A 116 10.53 -4.59 -7.23
C ARG A 116 9.86 -5.91 -6.90
N GLU A 117 10.58 -6.78 -6.20
CA GLU A 117 10.04 -8.06 -5.73
C GLU A 117 9.08 -7.83 -4.58
N GLY A 118 7.94 -8.51 -4.62
CA GLY A 118 6.93 -8.38 -3.57
C GLY A 118 5.53 -8.76 -4.03
N PHE A 119 4.54 -8.27 -3.32
CA PHE A 119 3.14 -8.55 -3.63
C PHE A 119 2.25 -7.33 -3.48
N ALA A 120 1.19 -7.31 -4.26
CA ALA A 120 0.08 -6.39 -4.10
C ALA A 120 -1.06 -7.10 -3.38
N ALA A 121 -1.57 -6.48 -2.31
CA ALA A 121 -2.74 -6.94 -1.60
C ALA A 121 -3.91 -5.97 -1.78
N PHE A 122 -5.06 -6.50 -2.15
CA PHE A 122 -6.32 -5.77 -2.14
C PHE A 122 -6.90 -5.82 -0.73
N THR A 123 -7.16 -4.67 -0.11
CA THR A 123 -7.63 -4.56 1.26
C THR A 123 -9.07 -4.06 1.32
N ARG A 124 -9.90 -4.70 2.12
CA ARG A 124 -11.32 -4.34 2.30
C ARG A 124 -11.57 -3.45 3.51
N ARG A 125 -10.72 -3.54 4.51
CA ARG A 125 -10.86 -2.79 5.77
C ARG A 125 -9.50 -2.37 6.27
N LEU A 126 -9.35 -1.08 6.49
CA LEU A 126 -8.21 -0.49 7.18
C LEU A 126 -8.66 -0.07 8.58
N LYS A 127 -7.95 -0.50 9.61
CA LYS A 127 -8.12 0.00 10.98
C LYS A 127 -6.85 0.74 11.36
N ILE A 128 -6.99 2.00 11.73
CA ILE A 128 -5.89 2.83 12.20
C ILE A 128 -5.89 2.81 13.73
N GLN A 129 -4.75 2.53 14.30
CA GLN A 129 -4.55 2.55 15.74
C GLN A 129 -3.32 3.42 16.02
N SER A 130 -3.51 4.53 16.72
CA SER A 130 -2.39 5.32 17.23
C SER A 130 -1.94 4.76 18.57
N SER A 131 -0.66 4.50 18.73
CA SER A 131 -0.10 3.95 19.96
C SER A 131 -0.06 4.94 21.15
N GLY A 132 -0.70 6.11 21.02
CA GLY A 132 -0.81 7.13 22.08
C GLY A 132 -1.89 6.89 23.14
N SER A 133 -2.73 5.86 22.99
CA SER A 133 -3.81 5.55 23.92
C SER A 133 -3.63 4.19 24.57
N ARG A 134 -2.53 3.97 25.27
CA ARG A 134 -2.53 3.01 26.37
C ARG A 134 -3.26 3.67 27.53
N SER A 135 -4.56 3.53 27.57
CA SER A 135 -5.30 3.65 28.84
C SER A 135 -4.70 2.64 29.80
N GLN A 136 -3.90 3.12 30.71
CA GLN A 136 -3.56 2.39 31.93
C GLN A 136 -4.85 2.28 32.74
N ASN A 137 -5.65 1.28 32.46
CA ASN A 137 -6.53 0.72 33.46
C ASN A 137 -5.68 -0.18 34.34
N GLN A 138 -4.83 0.45 35.14
CA GLN A 138 -4.41 -0.14 36.39
C GLN A 138 -5.61 -0.04 37.32
N SER A 139 -6.39 -1.10 37.35
CA SER A 139 -7.20 -1.40 38.51
C SER A 139 -6.25 -1.63 39.67
N LEU A 140 -6.04 -0.61 40.46
CA LEU A 140 -5.50 -0.76 41.80
C LEU A 140 -6.56 -1.55 42.61
N GLY A 141 -6.43 -2.85 42.54
CA GLY A 141 -7.02 -3.71 43.58
C GLY A 141 -6.23 -3.46 44.85
N ALA A 142 -6.69 -2.54 45.65
CA ALA A 142 -6.27 -2.44 47.02
C ALA A 142 -7.00 -3.54 47.78
N ASP A 143 -6.38 -4.69 47.90
CA ASP A 143 -6.69 -5.62 48.95
C ASP A 143 -5.97 -5.16 50.21
N CYS A 144 -6.69 -4.42 51.01
CA CYS A 144 -6.39 -4.29 52.42
C CYS A 144 -7.02 -5.50 53.14
N ALA A 145 -6.19 -6.44 53.45
CA ALA A 145 -6.51 -7.36 54.54
C ALA A 145 -5.97 -6.79 55.85
#